data_4c3028d5fd898a4366cd4d310bd1bd8b
#
_entry.id   4c3028d5fd898a4366cd4d310bd1bd8b
#
_cell.length_a   1.000
_cell.length_b   1.000
_cell.length_c   1.000
_cell.angle_alpha   90.00
_cell.angle_beta   90.00
_cell.angle_gamma   90.00
#
_symmetry.space_group_name_H-M   'P 1'
#
loop_
_entity.id
_entity.type
_entity.pdbx_description
1 polymer ?
#
loop_
_entity_poly.entity_id
_entity_poly.type
_entity_poly.pdbx_seq_one_letter_code
_entity_poly.pdbx_strand_id
1 'polypeptide(L)'
;MKKIEAIIKPFKLDEVKEALHEIGVSGITVTEAKGFGRQKGHTELYRGAEYVVDFLPKVKLEVVVPAGIADRTVEAIAAAAQTGRIGDGKIFVSTIDSALRIRTGERDDDAI
;
A
#
# COMPACT_ATOMS: atom_id res chain seq x y z
N MET A 1 -6.78 11.06 13.13
CA MET A 1 -6.62 9.80 12.37
C MET A 1 -6.06 10.09 10.99
N LYS A 2 -5.15 9.27 10.54
CA LYS A 2 -4.57 9.37 9.20
C LYS A 2 -4.74 8.05 8.46
N LYS A 3 -5.14 8.15 7.20
CA LYS A 3 -5.13 7.00 6.29
C LYS A 3 -3.83 7.02 5.50
N ILE A 4 -3.16 5.91 5.50
CA ILE A 4 -1.94 5.70 4.74
C ILE A 4 -2.26 4.69 3.65
N GLU A 5 -2.08 5.11 2.41
CA GLU A 5 -2.31 4.30 1.24
C GLU A 5 -0.99 4.12 0.51
N ALA A 6 -0.57 2.89 0.34
CA ALA A 6 0.68 2.57 -0.32
C ALA A 6 0.44 1.73 -1.56
N ILE A 7 1.03 2.14 -2.67
CA ILE A 7 1.04 1.35 -3.90
C ILE A 7 2.45 0.78 -4.01
N ILE A 8 2.58 -0.53 -3.95
CA ILE A 8 3.87 -1.22 -3.85
C ILE A 8 3.99 -2.35 -4.87
N LYS A 9 5.19 -2.84 -5.07
CA LYS A 9 5.44 -4.06 -5.84
C LYS A 9 4.84 -5.26 -5.09
N PRO A 10 4.16 -6.18 -5.78
CA PRO A 10 3.46 -7.30 -5.12
C PRO A 10 4.35 -8.16 -4.24
N PHE A 11 5.59 -8.42 -4.65
CA PHE A 11 6.50 -9.28 -3.89
C PHE A 11 7.02 -8.65 -2.59
N LYS A 12 6.74 -7.36 -2.37
CA LYS A 12 7.11 -6.66 -1.14
C LYS A 12 6.01 -6.69 -0.07
N LEU A 13 4.84 -7.25 -0.39
CA LEU A 13 3.70 -7.22 0.53
C LEU A 13 4.01 -7.88 1.88
N ASP A 14 4.64 -9.06 1.87
CA ASP A 14 4.93 -9.77 3.11
C ASP A 14 5.90 -8.99 4.01
N GLU A 15 6.93 -8.39 3.42
CA GLU A 15 7.88 -7.57 4.17
C GLU A 15 7.21 -6.34 4.79
N VAL A 16 6.31 -5.68 4.03
CA VAL A 16 5.56 -4.52 4.52
C VAL A 16 4.63 -4.94 5.66
N LYS A 17 3.93 -6.05 5.50
CA LYS A 17 3.03 -6.58 6.54
C LYS A 17 3.79 -6.85 7.84
N GLU A 18 4.96 -7.48 7.75
CA GLU A 18 5.83 -7.73 8.91
C GLU A 18 6.28 -6.43 9.57
N ALA A 19 6.71 -5.46 8.78
CA ALA A 19 7.16 -4.16 9.31
C ALA A 19 6.04 -3.43 10.05
N LEU A 20 4.81 -3.48 9.53
CA LEU A 20 3.66 -2.89 10.19
C LEU A 20 3.31 -3.62 11.49
N HIS A 21 3.38 -4.94 11.49
CA HIS A 21 3.14 -5.74 12.68
C HIS A 21 4.11 -5.39 13.80
N GLU A 22 5.38 -5.21 13.47
CA GLU A 22 6.43 -4.86 14.44
C GLU A 22 6.17 -3.53 15.16
N ILE A 23 5.51 -2.58 14.52
CA ILE A 23 5.15 -1.29 15.13
C ILE A 23 3.74 -1.28 15.72
N GLY A 24 3.09 -2.45 15.80
CA GLY A 24 1.78 -2.58 16.41
C GLY A 24 0.60 -2.26 15.51
N VAL A 25 0.79 -2.17 14.20
CA VAL A 25 -0.27 -1.93 13.22
C VAL A 25 -0.67 -3.27 12.60
N SER A 26 -1.91 -3.70 12.79
CA SER A 26 -2.37 -5.01 12.33
C SER A 26 -3.59 -4.98 11.41
N GLY A 27 -4.40 -3.94 11.48
CA GLY A 27 -5.60 -3.82 10.66
C GLY A 27 -5.30 -3.20 9.30
N ILE A 28 -4.91 -4.01 8.33
CA ILE A 28 -4.58 -3.55 6.97
C ILE A 28 -5.57 -4.11 5.96
N THR A 29 -5.86 -3.32 4.93
CA THR A 29 -6.67 -3.76 3.79
C THR A 29 -5.78 -3.80 2.56
N VAL A 30 -5.84 -4.89 1.82
CA VAL A 30 -4.99 -5.11 0.64
C VAL A 30 -5.88 -5.33 -0.58
N THR A 31 -5.57 -4.64 -1.65
CA THR A 31 -6.26 -4.77 -2.93
C THR A 31 -5.23 -5.00 -4.03
N GLU A 32 -5.50 -5.96 -4.90
CA GLU A 32 -4.71 -6.11 -6.11
C GLU A 32 -5.03 -4.96 -7.06
N ALA A 33 -3.99 -4.36 -7.63
CA ALA A 33 -4.11 -3.20 -8.50
C ALA A 33 -3.20 -3.36 -9.71
N LYS A 34 -3.43 -2.53 -10.71
CA LYS A 34 -2.56 -2.42 -11.88
C LYS A 34 -2.10 -0.98 -11.97
N GLY A 35 -0.81 -0.81 -12.22
CA GLY A 35 -0.22 0.51 -12.33
C GLY A 35 0.39 0.76 -13.70
N PHE A 36 0.28 1.99 -14.16
CA PHE A 36 0.99 2.49 -15.31
C PHE A 36 1.80 3.72 -14.89
N GLY A 37 3.08 3.72 -15.22
CA GLY A 37 3.94 4.82 -14.82
C GLY A 37 5.33 4.71 -15.44
N ARG A 38 6.33 5.25 -14.74
CA ARG A 38 7.70 5.27 -15.24
C ARG A 38 8.30 3.89 -15.52
N GLN A 39 7.84 2.87 -14.80
CA GLN A 39 8.31 1.51 -14.99
C GLN A 39 7.93 0.97 -16.37
N LYS A 40 6.83 1.47 -16.94
CA LYS A 40 6.19 0.99 -18.17
C LYS A 40 5.93 -0.51 -18.12
N GLY A 41 5.35 -1.05 -19.13
CA GLY A 41 5.18 -2.48 -19.30
C GLY A 41 6.40 -3.14 -19.94
N HIS A 42 6.26 -4.39 -20.22
CA HIS A 42 7.24 -5.17 -20.98
C HIS A 42 6.59 -5.66 -22.28
N THR A 43 7.42 -6.09 -23.23
CA THR A 43 6.94 -6.65 -24.48
C THR A 43 6.69 -8.14 -24.31
N GLU A 44 5.50 -8.59 -24.75
CA GLU A 44 5.16 -10.01 -24.77
C GLU A 44 4.87 -10.43 -26.20
N LEU A 45 5.13 -11.71 -26.51
CA LEU A 45 4.79 -12.33 -27.80
C LEU A 45 3.47 -13.09 -27.68
N TYR A 46 2.56 -12.81 -28.60
CA TYR A 46 1.30 -13.54 -28.70
C TYR A 46 1.01 -13.81 -30.17
N ARG A 47 0.90 -15.08 -30.55
CA ARG A 47 0.67 -15.51 -31.94
C ARG A 47 1.67 -14.90 -32.93
N GLY A 48 2.93 -14.77 -32.51
CA GLY A 48 3.99 -14.22 -33.35
C GLY A 48 4.02 -12.69 -33.45
N ALA A 49 3.13 -11.99 -32.79
CA ALA A 49 3.13 -10.52 -32.71
C ALA A 49 3.60 -10.04 -31.35
N GLU A 50 4.31 -8.92 -31.32
CA GLU A 50 4.74 -8.28 -30.09
C GLU A 50 3.65 -7.35 -29.57
N TYR A 51 3.41 -7.42 -28.24
CA TYR A 51 2.51 -6.51 -27.55
C TYR A 51 3.25 -5.84 -26.41
N VAL A 52 3.07 -4.54 -26.25
CA VAL A 52 3.58 -3.80 -25.09
C VAL A 52 2.55 -3.91 -23.97
N VAL A 53 2.99 -4.42 -22.82
CA VAL A 53 2.17 -4.49 -21.62
C VAL A 53 2.34 -3.18 -20.87
N ASP A 54 1.34 -2.29 -20.94
CA ASP A 54 1.42 -0.95 -20.35
C ASP A 54 1.13 -0.95 -18.85
N PHE A 55 0.31 -1.91 -18.37
CA PHE A 55 -0.06 -2.02 -16.97
C PHE A 55 0.66 -3.17 -16.30
N LEU A 56 1.22 -2.90 -15.12
CA LEU A 56 1.92 -3.88 -14.32
C LEU A 56 1.16 -4.16 -13.03
N PRO A 57 1.20 -5.39 -12.51
CA PRO A 57 0.57 -5.70 -11.24
C PRO A 57 1.21 -4.90 -10.11
N LYS A 58 0.37 -4.39 -9.24
CA LYS A 58 0.72 -3.68 -8.02
C LYS A 58 -0.18 -4.16 -6.89
N VAL A 59 0.17 -3.82 -5.68
CA VAL A 59 -0.67 -4.01 -4.52
C VAL A 59 -0.94 -2.65 -3.90
N LYS A 60 -2.22 -2.38 -3.62
CA LYS A 60 -2.63 -1.22 -2.85
C LYS A 60 -2.92 -1.67 -1.43
N LEU A 61 -2.22 -1.08 -0.49
CA LEU A 61 -2.38 -1.35 0.93
C LEU A 61 -2.91 -0.10 1.61
N GLU A 62 -3.95 -0.26 2.42
CA GLU A 62 -4.53 0.83 3.18
C GLU A 62 -4.51 0.51 4.67
N VAL A 63 -4.16 1.49 5.47
CA VAL A 63 -4.22 1.41 6.92
C VAL A 63 -4.61 2.77 7.47
N VAL A 64 -5.45 2.77 8.51
CA VAL A 64 -5.82 3.98 9.23
C VAL A 64 -5.22 3.88 10.63
N VAL A 65 -4.48 4.91 11.03
CA VAL A 65 -3.76 4.92 12.29
C VAL A 65 -4.02 6.23 13.05
N PRO A 66 -3.82 6.24 14.38
CA PRO A 66 -3.79 7.50 15.11
C PRO A 66 -2.73 8.44 14.54
N ALA A 67 -3.01 9.74 14.56
CA ALA A 67 -2.10 10.73 13.98
C ALA A 67 -0.68 10.66 14.53
N GLY A 68 -0.53 10.31 15.80
CA GLY A 68 0.77 10.26 16.46
C GLY A 68 1.75 9.22 15.94
N ILE A 69 1.26 8.19 15.24
CA ILE A 69 2.12 7.14 14.69
C ILE A 69 2.14 7.14 13.14
N ALA A 70 1.53 8.14 12.52
CA ALA A 70 1.43 8.19 11.06
C ALA A 70 2.81 8.23 10.39
N ASP A 71 3.71 9.10 10.84
CA ASP A 71 5.06 9.22 10.26
C ASP A 71 5.84 7.92 10.43
N ARG A 72 5.77 7.31 11.60
CA ARG A 72 6.42 6.03 11.87
C ARG A 72 5.90 4.92 10.97
N THR A 73 4.60 4.92 10.71
CA THR A 73 3.96 3.96 9.81
C THR A 73 4.44 4.14 8.38
N VAL A 74 4.50 5.38 7.90
CA VAL A 74 5.02 5.70 6.56
C VAL A 74 6.47 5.25 6.42
N GLU A 75 7.32 5.54 7.39
CA GLU A 75 8.72 5.14 7.38
C GLU A 75 8.88 3.63 7.35
N ALA A 76 8.09 2.90 8.12
CA ALA A 76 8.12 1.44 8.15
C ALA A 76 7.75 0.84 6.79
N ILE A 77 6.69 1.35 6.15
CA ILE A 77 6.28 0.90 4.83
C ILE A 77 7.36 1.22 3.80
N ALA A 78 7.87 2.45 3.80
CA ALA A 78 8.87 2.88 2.83
C ALA A 78 10.13 2.03 2.90
N ALA A 79 10.65 1.79 4.09
CA ALA A 79 11.84 0.97 4.28
C ALA A 79 11.65 -0.46 3.81
N ALA A 80 10.49 -1.05 4.09
CA ALA A 80 10.20 -2.43 3.71
C ALA A 80 9.92 -2.60 2.21
N ALA A 81 9.30 -1.60 1.58
CA ALA A 81 8.89 -1.67 0.18
C ALA A 81 9.96 -1.26 -0.81
N GLN A 82 10.98 -0.54 -0.37
CA GLN A 82 12.00 0.03 -1.25
C GLN A 82 12.91 -1.04 -1.86
N THR A 83 13.10 -0.97 -3.19
CA THR A 83 14.13 -1.74 -3.90
C THR A 83 15.22 -0.83 -4.46
N GLY A 84 14.95 0.47 -4.57
CA GLY A 84 15.81 1.44 -5.23
C GLY A 84 15.65 1.49 -6.74
N ARG A 85 14.70 0.74 -7.28
CA ARG A 85 14.43 0.67 -8.73
C ARG A 85 13.12 1.37 -9.08
N ILE A 86 12.98 1.74 -10.34
CA ILE A 86 11.74 2.30 -10.88
C ILE A 86 10.58 1.33 -10.60
N GLY A 87 9.45 1.87 -10.20
CA GLY A 87 8.26 1.09 -9.92
C GLY A 87 8.06 0.72 -8.44
N ASP A 88 8.91 1.21 -7.55
CA ASP A 88 8.77 0.96 -6.10
C ASP A 88 7.43 1.46 -5.53
N GLY A 89 6.83 2.44 -6.17
CA GLY A 89 5.52 2.93 -5.79
C GLY A 89 5.56 4.23 -5.01
N LYS A 90 4.42 4.53 -4.37
CA LYS A 90 4.22 5.78 -3.63
C LYS A 90 3.38 5.52 -2.40
N ILE A 91 3.51 6.41 -1.44
CA ILE A 91 2.69 6.41 -0.22
C ILE A 91 1.96 7.75 -0.14
N PHE A 92 0.66 7.68 0.09
CA PHE A 92 -0.20 8.85 0.26
C PHE A 92 -0.75 8.86 1.68
N VAL A 93 -0.80 10.04 2.27
CA VAL A 93 -1.36 10.22 3.61
C VAL A 93 -2.49 11.24 3.52
N SER A 94 -3.64 10.89 4.08
CA SER A 94 -4.79 11.76 4.13
C SER A 94 -5.41 11.75 5.53
N THR A 95 -6.11 12.81 5.86
CA THR A 95 -6.83 12.93 7.13
C THR A 95 -8.17 12.20 7.02
N ILE A 96 -8.49 11.40 8.02
CA ILE A 96 -9.77 10.74 8.16
C ILE A 96 -10.61 11.52 9.16
N ASP A 97 -11.79 11.95 8.75
CA ASP A 97 -12.68 12.76 9.58
C ASP A 97 -13.32 11.93 10.70
N SER A 98 -13.73 10.70 10.40
CA SER A 98 -14.37 9.83 11.38
C SER A 98 -14.22 8.36 10.99
N ALA A 99 -14.27 7.50 11.97
CA ALA A 99 -14.28 6.06 11.80
C ALA A 99 -15.34 5.44 12.71
N LEU A 100 -15.93 4.34 12.26
CA LEU A 100 -16.90 3.55 13.03
C LEU A 100 -16.59 2.09 12.84
N ARG A 101 -16.35 1.39 13.93
CA ARG A 101 -16.23 -0.08 13.90
C ARG A 101 -17.64 -0.68 13.86
N ILE A 102 -17.92 -1.40 12.79
CA ILE A 102 -19.30 -1.89 12.52
C ILE A 102 -19.79 -2.80 13.62
N ARG A 103 -18.95 -3.75 14.08
CA ARG A 103 -19.36 -4.75 15.07
C ARG A 103 -19.66 -4.15 16.44
N THR A 104 -18.85 -3.19 16.88
CA THR A 104 -18.88 -2.69 18.26
C THR A 104 -19.54 -1.32 18.40
N GLY A 105 -19.61 -0.54 17.32
CA GLY A 105 -20.05 0.84 17.35
C GLY A 105 -19.02 1.82 17.92
N GLU A 106 -17.83 1.35 18.23
CA GLU A 106 -16.73 2.24 18.66
C GLU A 106 -16.38 3.23 17.58
N ARG A 107 -15.95 4.42 18.00
CA ARG A 107 -15.69 5.52 17.07
C ARG A 107 -14.28 6.04 17.13
N ASP A 108 -13.83 6.58 16.01
CA ASP A 108 -12.57 7.31 15.84
C ASP A 108 -11.37 6.47 16.32
N ASP A 109 -10.50 6.99 17.18
CA ASP A 109 -9.30 6.25 17.59
C ASP A 109 -9.61 4.91 18.25
N ASP A 110 -10.77 4.77 18.89
CA ASP A 110 -11.18 3.50 19.48
C ASP A 110 -11.67 2.49 18.43
N ALA A 111 -11.96 2.96 17.23
CA ALA A 111 -12.44 2.13 16.12
C ALA A 111 -11.31 1.56 15.25
N ILE A 112 -10.10 2.03 15.44
CA ILE A 112 -8.96 1.67 14.59
C ILE A 112 -7.85 0.95 15.33
#